data_3c16ae0924a515f0963a6ec55b452e73
#
_entry.id   3c16ae0924a515f0963a6ec55b452e73
#
_cell.length_a   1.000
_cell.length_b   1.000
_cell.length_c   1.000
_cell.angle_alpha   90.00
_cell.angle_beta   90.00
_cell.angle_gamma   90.00
#
_symmetry.space_group_name_H-M   'P 1'
#
loop_
_entity.id
_entity.type
_entity.pdbx_description
1 polymer ?
#
loop_
_entity_poly.entity_id
_entity_poly.type
_entity_poly.pdbx_seq_one_letter_code
_entity_poly.pdbx_strand_id
1 'polypeptide(L)'
;ESFQILLTRAPGLRERMQHLAEVRSRQNIESQSSAEEEGDLLSFLMGQGLGEATDVLLIDEGLCVACDFCEQACAATHDGTSRLNRKAGPTFAHIHVPTSCRHCEDPSCMKDCPPDAIQRGGAGGEVFIGDNCIGCGNCEQNCPYGVIQMSYKTEAPSSYWKRMLFGFGEKLYKTSSLGGVGDKEIKMAVKCDMCMDQSGGPACVRACPTGAAARMSPEDFVDLVSVER
;
A
#
# COMPACT_ATOMS: atom_id res chain seq x y z
N GLU A 1 31.83 -15.68 49.29
CA GLU A 1 32.26 -16.91 50.02
C GLU A 1 31.07 -17.88 50.32
N SER A 2 29.92 -17.43 50.78
CA SER A 2 28.75 -18.26 51.13
C SER A 2 28.16 -19.04 49.96
N PHE A 3 28.21 -18.52 48.74
CA PHE A 3 27.65 -19.14 47.53
C PHE A 3 28.50 -20.34 47.04
N GLN A 4 29.80 -20.25 47.14
CA GLN A 4 30.71 -21.38 46.80
C GLN A 4 30.57 -22.54 47.74
N ILE A 5 30.34 -22.29 49.06
CA ILE A 5 30.10 -23.33 50.07
C ILE A 5 28.78 -24.06 49.77
N LEU A 6 27.73 -23.37 49.31
CA LEU A 6 26.45 -23.98 48.88
C LEU A 6 26.63 -24.92 47.68
N LEU A 7 27.40 -24.50 46.67
CA LEU A 7 27.67 -25.27 45.46
C LEU A 7 28.50 -26.56 45.76
N THR A 8 29.38 -26.53 46.74
CA THR A 8 30.17 -27.70 47.16
C THR A 8 29.33 -28.70 47.95
N ARG A 9 28.31 -28.25 48.69
CA ARG A 9 27.43 -29.12 49.50
C ARG A 9 26.28 -29.75 48.71
N ALA A 10 25.96 -29.19 47.52
CA ALA A 10 24.87 -29.70 46.69
C ALA A 10 25.35 -29.77 45.21
N PRO A 11 26.09 -30.81 44.80
CA PRO A 11 26.68 -30.90 43.47
C PRO A 11 25.61 -30.89 42.34
N GLY A 12 24.43 -31.43 42.56
CA GLY A 12 23.32 -31.34 41.61
C GLY A 12 22.71 -29.98 41.43
N LEU A 13 22.99 -29.01 42.33
CA LEU A 13 22.55 -27.61 42.17
C LEU A 13 23.38 -26.89 41.13
N ARG A 14 24.68 -27.20 41.04
CA ARG A 14 25.55 -26.60 40.02
C ARG A 14 25.09 -26.96 38.59
N GLU A 15 24.79 -28.22 38.34
CA GLU A 15 24.31 -28.70 37.03
C GLU A 15 22.99 -28.06 36.65
N ARG A 16 22.04 -27.95 37.59
CA ARG A 16 20.76 -27.29 37.37
C ARG A 16 20.93 -25.79 37.05
N MET A 17 21.84 -25.13 37.76
CA MET A 17 22.11 -23.68 37.51
C MET A 17 22.79 -23.46 36.16
N GLN A 18 23.72 -24.36 35.77
CA GLN A 18 24.35 -24.30 34.46
C GLN A 18 23.32 -24.52 33.37
N HIS A 19 22.47 -25.53 33.48
CA HIS A 19 21.39 -25.78 32.52
C HIS A 19 20.41 -24.59 32.41
N LEU A 20 20.00 -24.02 33.53
CA LEU A 20 19.13 -22.81 33.53
C LEU A 20 19.81 -21.60 32.90
N ALA A 21 21.12 -21.41 33.14
CA ALA A 21 21.87 -20.36 32.54
C ALA A 21 21.99 -20.52 31.03
N GLU A 22 22.19 -21.73 30.52
CA GLU A 22 22.23 -22.04 29.09
C GLU A 22 20.87 -21.81 28.42
N VAL A 23 19.77 -22.28 29.03
CA VAL A 23 18.41 -22.05 28.52
C VAL A 23 18.09 -20.58 28.45
N ARG A 24 18.36 -19.82 29.51
CA ARG A 24 18.14 -18.36 29.53
C ARG A 24 19.01 -17.62 28.53
N SER A 25 20.27 -18.05 28.36
CA SER A 25 21.17 -17.44 27.38
C SER A 25 20.66 -17.64 25.95
N ARG A 26 20.15 -18.84 25.60
CA ARG A 26 19.54 -19.11 24.30
C ARG A 26 18.28 -18.27 24.09
N GLN A 27 17.38 -18.23 25.07
CA GLN A 27 16.16 -17.41 25.01
C GLN A 27 16.48 -15.92 24.84
N ASN A 28 17.51 -15.40 25.52
CA ASN A 28 17.91 -14.01 25.36
C ASN A 28 18.49 -13.72 23.97
N ILE A 29 19.28 -14.65 23.40
CA ILE A 29 19.82 -14.50 22.04
C ILE A 29 18.68 -14.52 21.02
N GLU A 30 17.75 -15.46 21.15
CA GLU A 30 16.57 -15.55 20.27
C GLU A 30 15.71 -14.28 20.36
N SER A 31 15.45 -13.76 21.56
CA SER A 31 14.68 -12.52 21.77
C SER A 31 15.39 -11.29 21.21
N GLN A 32 16.72 -11.23 21.32
CA GLN A 32 17.49 -10.10 20.77
C GLN A 32 17.51 -10.13 19.24
N SER A 33 17.71 -11.30 18.63
CA SER A 33 17.68 -11.41 17.16
C SER A 33 16.31 -11.03 16.58
N SER A 34 15.23 -11.49 17.20
CA SER A 34 13.88 -11.11 16.80
C SER A 34 13.64 -9.60 16.90
N ALA A 35 14.08 -8.98 18.00
CA ALA A 35 13.93 -7.54 18.20
C ALA A 35 14.76 -6.71 17.21
N GLU A 36 15.93 -7.20 16.81
CA GLU A 36 16.75 -6.55 15.78
C GLU A 36 16.05 -6.64 14.40
N GLU A 37 15.55 -7.82 14.01
CA GLU A 37 14.83 -8.00 12.75
C GLU A 37 13.55 -7.16 12.69
N GLU A 38 12.78 -7.08 13.77
CA GLU A 38 11.59 -6.21 13.88
C GLU A 38 11.95 -4.73 13.74
N GLY A 39 13.05 -4.30 14.39
CA GLY A 39 13.55 -2.94 14.32
C GLY A 39 14.00 -2.55 12.92
N ASP A 40 14.66 -3.45 12.21
CA ASP A 40 15.09 -3.25 10.83
C ASP A 40 13.89 -3.17 9.88
N LEU A 41 12.89 -4.03 10.04
CA LEU A 41 11.65 -3.98 9.27
C LEU A 41 10.89 -2.68 9.50
N LEU A 42 10.74 -2.26 10.76
CA LEU A 42 10.09 -0.99 11.09
C LEU A 42 10.83 0.19 10.46
N SER A 43 12.15 0.22 10.58
CA SER A 43 13.00 1.25 9.97
C SER A 43 12.83 1.31 8.45
N PHE A 44 12.79 0.15 7.80
CA PHE A 44 12.51 0.05 6.36
C PHE A 44 11.14 0.64 6.01
N LEU A 45 10.07 0.24 6.70
CA LEU A 45 8.71 0.70 6.43
C LEU A 45 8.53 2.20 6.70
N MET A 46 9.16 2.73 7.76
CA MET A 46 9.20 4.17 8.03
C MET A 46 9.87 4.93 6.87
N GLY A 47 10.97 4.39 6.33
CA GLY A 47 11.63 4.93 5.13
C GLY A 47 10.74 4.87 3.86
N GLN A 48 9.76 3.96 3.82
CA GLN A 48 8.78 3.87 2.74
C GLN A 48 7.52 4.71 2.97
N GLY A 49 7.52 5.55 3.98
CA GLY A 49 6.44 6.50 4.28
C GLY A 49 5.31 5.94 5.13
N LEU A 50 5.55 4.83 5.87
CA LEU A 50 4.54 4.29 6.77
C LEU A 50 4.12 5.32 7.84
N GLY A 51 5.07 6.09 8.38
CA GLY A 51 4.79 7.08 9.43
C GLY A 51 3.98 8.30 9.00
N GLU A 52 3.86 8.53 7.68
CA GLU A 52 3.07 9.64 7.12
C GLU A 52 1.81 9.15 6.42
N ALA A 53 1.65 7.84 6.29
CA ALA A 53 0.57 7.21 5.57
C ALA A 53 -0.64 7.01 6.48
N THR A 54 -1.84 7.17 5.95
CA THR A 54 -3.04 6.64 6.59
C THR A 54 -3.29 5.19 6.19
N ASP A 55 -2.73 4.77 5.06
CA ASP A 55 -2.91 3.41 4.53
C ASP A 55 -1.81 3.06 3.52
N VAL A 56 -1.11 1.94 3.73
CA VAL A 56 -0.06 1.42 2.86
C VAL A 56 -0.46 0.05 2.31
N LEU A 57 -0.27 -0.16 1.01
CA LEU A 57 -0.36 -1.50 0.42
C LEU A 57 0.95 -2.24 0.67
N LEU A 58 0.86 -3.38 1.32
CA LEU A 58 1.95 -4.32 1.53
C LEU A 58 1.64 -5.64 0.81
N ILE A 59 2.67 -6.32 0.36
CA ILE A 59 2.56 -7.65 -0.26
C ILE A 59 3.57 -8.58 0.43
N ASP A 60 3.06 -9.65 1.01
CA ASP A 60 3.89 -10.73 1.53
C ASP A 60 4.37 -11.61 0.36
N GLU A 61 5.65 -11.49 0.01
CA GLU A 61 6.25 -12.26 -1.10
C GLU A 61 6.34 -13.77 -0.78
N GLY A 62 6.26 -14.17 0.48
CA GLY A 62 6.17 -15.57 0.87
C GLY A 62 4.83 -16.21 0.50
N LEU A 63 3.76 -15.42 0.45
CA LEU A 63 2.41 -15.84 0.06
C LEU A 63 2.08 -15.47 -1.39
N CYS A 64 2.81 -14.53 -1.99
CA CYS A 64 2.53 -13.99 -3.32
C CYS A 64 2.91 -14.99 -4.41
N VAL A 65 1.94 -15.41 -5.22
CA VAL A 65 2.14 -16.30 -6.37
C VAL A 65 2.37 -15.56 -7.69
N ALA A 66 2.60 -14.26 -7.64
CA ALA A 66 2.87 -13.40 -8.80
C ALA A 66 1.83 -13.48 -9.94
N CYS A 67 0.56 -13.67 -9.62
CA CYS A 67 -0.54 -13.83 -10.58
C CYS A 67 -0.99 -12.50 -11.21
N ASP A 68 -0.56 -11.35 -10.72
CA ASP A 68 -0.92 -9.99 -11.15
C ASP A 68 -2.43 -9.66 -11.05
N PHE A 69 -3.24 -10.46 -10.34
CA PHE A 69 -4.68 -10.21 -10.18
C PHE A 69 -4.96 -8.90 -9.44
N CYS A 70 -4.10 -8.48 -8.54
CA CYS A 70 -4.22 -7.18 -7.86
C CYS A 70 -4.14 -5.99 -8.84
N GLU A 71 -3.22 -6.03 -9.82
CA GLU A 71 -3.12 -5.00 -10.86
C GLU A 71 -4.29 -5.07 -11.84
N GLN A 72 -4.66 -6.29 -12.26
CA GLN A 72 -5.78 -6.49 -13.18
C GLN A 72 -7.10 -6.02 -12.58
N ALA A 73 -7.36 -6.33 -11.30
CA ALA A 73 -8.56 -5.87 -10.60
C ALA A 73 -8.56 -4.35 -10.41
N CYS A 74 -7.40 -3.77 -10.11
CA CYS A 74 -7.25 -2.32 -10.05
C CYS A 74 -7.55 -1.67 -11.40
N ALA A 75 -7.00 -2.18 -12.49
CA ALA A 75 -7.25 -1.69 -13.84
C ALA A 75 -8.74 -1.84 -14.23
N ALA A 76 -9.35 -2.98 -13.94
CA ALA A 76 -10.77 -3.23 -14.24
C ALA A 76 -11.71 -2.26 -13.51
N THR A 77 -11.33 -1.84 -12.30
CA THR A 77 -12.09 -0.86 -11.50
C THR A 77 -11.89 0.58 -11.98
N HIS A 78 -10.79 0.86 -12.70
CA HIS A 78 -10.33 2.20 -13.02
C HIS A 78 -10.10 2.40 -14.54
N ASP A 79 -11.12 2.16 -15.33
CA ASP A 79 -11.13 2.43 -16.78
C ASP A 79 -9.96 1.79 -17.54
N GLY A 80 -9.49 0.63 -17.09
CA GLY A 80 -8.39 -0.12 -17.72
C GLY A 80 -6.98 0.33 -17.32
N THR A 81 -6.84 1.31 -16.40
CA THR A 81 -5.54 1.79 -15.94
C THR A 81 -5.29 1.38 -14.50
N SER A 82 -4.30 0.51 -14.26
CA SER A 82 -3.88 0.18 -12.89
C SER A 82 -3.28 1.41 -12.21
N ARG A 83 -3.73 1.66 -10.98
CA ARG A 83 -3.21 2.73 -10.09
C ARG A 83 -2.20 2.18 -9.09
N LEU A 84 -1.76 0.96 -9.32
CA LEU A 84 -0.74 0.27 -8.57
C LEU A 84 0.24 -0.38 -9.54
N ASN A 85 1.54 -0.41 -9.20
CA ASN A 85 2.55 -1.20 -9.88
C ASN A 85 3.11 -2.19 -8.86
N ARG A 86 2.72 -3.47 -8.99
CA ARG A 86 3.11 -4.54 -8.08
C ARG A 86 4.62 -4.84 -8.13
N LYS A 87 5.22 -4.70 -9.32
CA LYS A 87 6.62 -5.06 -9.54
C LYS A 87 7.59 -3.96 -9.15
N ALA A 88 7.10 -2.73 -9.04
CA ALA A 88 7.93 -1.59 -8.65
C ALA A 88 7.81 -1.34 -7.15
N GLY A 89 8.91 -0.93 -6.56
CA GLY A 89 9.03 -0.65 -5.14
C GLY A 89 10.06 -1.57 -4.47
N PRO A 90 10.46 -1.25 -3.26
CA PRO A 90 11.45 -2.01 -2.52
C PRO A 90 10.85 -3.21 -1.80
N THR A 91 11.70 -4.19 -1.52
CA THR A 91 11.38 -5.37 -0.70
C THR A 91 12.40 -5.48 0.42
N PHE A 92 11.93 -5.77 1.63
CA PHE A 92 12.76 -6.11 2.78
C PHE A 92 12.27 -7.45 3.34
N ALA A 93 13.18 -8.40 3.50
CA ALA A 93 12.84 -9.78 3.83
C ALA A 93 11.76 -10.35 2.87
N HIS A 94 10.56 -10.59 3.36
CA HIS A 94 9.42 -11.06 2.57
C HIS A 94 8.34 -9.98 2.36
N ILE A 95 8.52 -8.77 2.90
CA ILE A 95 7.56 -7.68 2.77
C ILE A 95 7.94 -6.78 1.60
N HIS A 96 7.10 -6.74 0.59
CA HIS A 96 7.21 -5.86 -0.56
C HIS A 96 6.27 -4.66 -0.44
N VAL A 97 6.79 -3.47 -0.71
CA VAL A 97 6.02 -2.22 -0.70
C VAL A 97 5.83 -1.73 -2.13
N PRO A 98 4.76 -2.13 -2.83
CA PRO A 98 4.56 -1.77 -4.22
C PRO A 98 4.33 -0.26 -4.40
N THR A 99 4.56 0.21 -5.63
CA THR A 99 4.24 1.60 -5.97
C THR A 99 2.73 1.79 -5.98
N SER A 100 2.20 2.34 -4.89
CA SER A 100 0.79 2.70 -4.70
C SER A 100 0.66 3.90 -3.77
N CYS A 101 -0.49 4.59 -3.79
CA CYS A 101 -0.70 5.76 -2.93
C CYS A 101 -0.68 5.38 -1.45
N ARG A 102 -0.02 6.23 -0.64
CA ARG A 102 0.07 6.11 0.82
C ARG A 102 -1.08 6.82 1.54
N HIS A 103 -1.89 7.59 0.82
CA HIS A 103 -2.95 8.43 1.39
C HIS A 103 -2.46 9.31 2.55
N CYS A 104 -1.26 9.91 2.40
CA CYS A 104 -0.55 10.65 3.43
C CYS A 104 -1.45 11.54 4.29
N GLU A 105 -1.16 11.66 5.58
CA GLU A 105 -1.86 12.58 6.48
C GLU A 105 -1.70 14.04 6.03
N ASP A 106 -0.50 14.41 5.60
CA ASP A 106 -0.17 15.72 5.02
C ASP A 106 0.25 15.57 3.55
N PRO A 107 -0.71 15.45 2.60
CA PRO A 107 -0.41 15.10 1.23
C PRO A 107 0.21 16.27 0.44
N SER A 108 1.51 16.22 0.16
CA SER A 108 2.23 17.21 -0.65
C SER A 108 1.60 17.42 -2.04
N CYS A 109 1.00 16.38 -2.61
CA CYS A 109 0.31 16.46 -3.90
C CYS A 109 -0.93 17.39 -3.88
N MET A 110 -1.56 17.58 -2.71
CA MET A 110 -2.76 18.41 -2.55
C MET A 110 -2.40 19.89 -2.42
N LYS A 111 -1.27 20.22 -1.79
CA LYS A 111 -0.87 21.59 -1.46
C LYS A 111 -0.72 22.51 -2.69
N ASP A 112 -0.20 21.95 -3.78
CA ASP A 112 0.13 22.69 -5.00
C ASP A 112 -0.81 22.36 -6.17
N CYS A 113 -2.05 21.97 -5.88
CA CYS A 113 -3.06 21.72 -6.90
C CYS A 113 -3.82 23.00 -7.27
N PRO A 114 -3.59 23.65 -8.45
CA PRO A 114 -4.18 24.95 -8.75
C PRO A 114 -5.72 24.94 -8.78
N PRO A 115 -6.39 23.91 -9.33
CA PRO A 115 -7.85 23.82 -9.32
C PRO A 115 -8.43 23.20 -8.05
N ASP A 116 -7.61 22.92 -7.04
CA ASP A 116 -8.02 22.18 -5.82
C ASP A 116 -8.73 20.85 -6.13
N ALA A 117 -8.22 20.15 -7.16
CA ALA A 117 -8.82 18.89 -7.61
C ALA A 117 -8.47 17.68 -6.73
N ILE A 118 -7.44 17.81 -5.90
CA ILE A 118 -7.05 16.74 -4.98
C ILE A 118 -7.70 17.01 -3.64
N GLN A 119 -8.51 16.09 -3.20
CA GLN A 119 -9.34 16.23 -2.00
C GLN A 119 -9.19 15.03 -1.09
N ARG A 120 -9.53 15.22 0.17
CA ARG A 120 -9.64 14.16 1.16
C ARG A 120 -11.12 13.88 1.42
N GLY A 121 -11.51 12.62 1.38
CA GLY A 121 -12.89 12.20 1.56
C GLY A 121 -12.96 10.79 2.13
N GLY A 122 -14.22 10.31 2.26
CA GLY A 122 -14.45 8.99 2.82
C GLY A 122 -14.33 8.91 4.34
N ALA A 123 -14.70 7.77 4.91
CA ALA A 123 -14.64 7.52 6.35
C ALA A 123 -13.20 7.32 6.86
N GLY A 124 -12.27 6.90 5.98
CA GLY A 124 -10.85 6.68 6.27
C GLY A 124 -9.95 7.85 5.89
N GLY A 125 -10.51 8.95 5.38
CA GLY A 125 -9.72 10.11 4.97
C GLY A 125 -8.90 9.88 3.71
N GLU A 126 -9.39 9.07 2.78
CA GLU A 126 -8.72 8.75 1.53
C GLU A 126 -8.50 10.01 0.68
N VAL A 127 -7.31 10.13 0.12
CA VAL A 127 -6.99 11.21 -0.81
C VAL A 127 -7.35 10.75 -2.22
N PHE A 128 -8.12 11.55 -2.95
CA PHE A 128 -8.54 11.26 -4.33
C PHE A 128 -8.38 12.47 -5.24
N ILE A 129 -8.50 12.26 -6.55
CA ILE A 129 -8.44 13.31 -7.57
C ILE A 129 -9.82 13.44 -8.21
N GLY A 130 -10.41 14.62 -8.11
CA GLY A 130 -11.73 14.94 -8.67
C GLY A 130 -11.70 15.27 -10.16
N ASP A 131 -12.89 15.37 -10.73
CA ASP A 131 -13.11 15.60 -12.18
C ASP A 131 -12.67 17.00 -12.65
N ASN A 132 -12.45 17.94 -11.72
CA ASN A 132 -11.95 19.30 -12.03
C ASN A 132 -10.42 19.34 -12.25
N CYS A 133 -9.74 18.19 -12.34
CA CYS A 133 -8.33 18.09 -12.65
C CYS A 133 -8.03 18.66 -14.06
N ILE A 134 -7.08 19.60 -14.14
CA ILE A 134 -6.64 20.22 -15.40
C ILE A 134 -5.40 19.57 -16.01
N GLY A 135 -4.86 18.51 -15.39
CA GLY A 135 -3.70 17.79 -15.90
C GLY A 135 -2.38 18.57 -15.90
N CYS A 136 -2.18 19.51 -14.98
CA CYS A 136 -0.97 20.34 -14.92
C CYS A 136 0.31 19.55 -14.56
N GLY A 137 0.20 18.41 -13.84
CA GLY A 137 1.32 17.56 -13.46
C GLY A 137 2.03 17.96 -12.16
N ASN A 138 1.66 19.04 -11.47
CA ASN A 138 2.30 19.46 -10.23
C ASN A 138 2.27 18.35 -9.16
N CYS A 139 1.15 17.66 -9.04
CA CYS A 139 0.97 16.58 -8.07
C CYS A 139 1.88 15.38 -8.36
N GLU A 140 2.17 15.08 -9.63
CA GLU A 140 3.11 14.03 -10.03
C GLU A 140 4.53 14.37 -9.57
N GLN A 141 4.95 15.63 -9.75
CA GLN A 141 6.29 16.11 -9.35
C GLN A 141 6.45 16.19 -7.83
N ASN A 142 5.37 16.54 -7.12
CA ASN A 142 5.39 16.75 -5.67
C ASN A 142 5.20 15.46 -4.87
N CYS A 143 4.86 14.35 -5.51
CA CYS A 143 4.68 13.08 -4.82
C CYS A 143 6.04 12.43 -4.50
N PRO A 144 6.46 12.31 -3.22
CA PRO A 144 7.76 11.73 -2.89
C PRO A 144 7.84 10.22 -3.20
N TYR A 145 6.69 9.57 -3.40
CA TYR A 145 6.60 8.14 -3.68
C TYR A 145 6.40 7.81 -5.16
N GLY A 146 6.31 8.81 -6.04
CA GLY A 146 6.15 8.62 -7.49
C GLY A 146 4.90 7.84 -7.91
N VAL A 147 3.82 7.92 -7.13
CA VAL A 147 2.63 7.07 -7.32
C VAL A 147 1.55 7.71 -8.19
N ILE A 148 1.72 8.98 -8.55
CA ILE A 148 0.77 9.71 -9.39
C ILE A 148 1.23 9.59 -10.84
N GLN A 149 0.32 9.21 -11.71
CA GLN A 149 0.56 9.06 -13.13
C GLN A 149 -0.30 10.02 -13.92
N MET A 150 0.19 10.50 -15.06
CA MET A 150 -0.62 11.28 -15.99
C MET A 150 -1.27 10.34 -17.01
N SER A 151 -2.59 10.37 -17.06
CA SER A 151 -3.39 9.57 -18.00
C SER A 151 -4.13 10.49 -18.98
N TYR A 152 -4.46 9.95 -20.14
CA TYR A 152 -5.27 10.64 -21.14
C TYR A 152 -6.63 9.96 -21.20
N LYS A 153 -7.69 10.71 -20.90
CA LYS A 153 -9.07 10.25 -21.12
C LYS A 153 -9.54 10.77 -22.47
N THR A 154 -10.00 9.86 -23.32
CA THR A 154 -10.64 10.20 -24.56
C THR A 154 -12.15 10.31 -24.30
N GLU A 155 -12.76 11.47 -24.48
CA GLU A 155 -14.22 11.58 -24.48
C GLU A 155 -14.74 10.91 -25.74
N ALA A 156 -15.38 9.74 -25.60
CA ALA A 156 -16.11 9.17 -26.71
C ALA A 156 -17.19 10.14 -27.16
N PRO A 157 -17.28 10.47 -28.46
CA PRO A 157 -18.30 11.36 -28.97
C PRO A 157 -19.67 10.82 -28.58
N SER A 158 -20.44 11.60 -27.82
CA SER A 158 -21.81 11.23 -27.44
C SER A 158 -22.60 11.13 -28.73
N SER A 159 -22.87 9.90 -29.20
CA SER A 159 -23.71 9.70 -30.37
C SER A 159 -25.10 10.24 -30.05
N TYR A 160 -25.40 11.42 -30.59
CA TYR A 160 -26.67 12.13 -30.40
C TYR A 160 -27.88 11.22 -30.69
N TRP A 161 -27.72 10.29 -31.61
CA TRP A 161 -28.72 9.31 -32.01
C TRP A 161 -28.96 8.20 -30.95
N LYS A 162 -27.95 7.77 -30.21
CA LYS A 162 -28.10 6.78 -29.12
C LYS A 162 -28.83 7.37 -27.92
N ARG A 163 -28.60 8.66 -27.63
CA ARG A 163 -29.29 9.38 -26.55
C ARG A 163 -30.77 9.59 -26.86
N MET A 164 -31.12 9.73 -28.15
CA MET A 164 -32.49 9.93 -28.61
C MET A 164 -33.32 8.64 -28.66
N LEU A 165 -32.68 7.48 -28.90
CA LEU A 165 -33.38 6.19 -29.07
C LEU A 165 -33.48 5.35 -27.81
N PHE A 166 -32.55 5.46 -26.85
CA PHE A 166 -32.46 4.55 -25.70
C PHE A 166 -32.43 5.20 -24.31
N GLY A 167 -32.45 6.51 -24.20
CA GLY A 167 -32.63 7.25 -22.93
C GLY A 167 -31.57 7.02 -21.82
N PHE A 168 -30.58 6.15 -22.03
CA PHE A 168 -29.55 5.83 -21.07
C PHE A 168 -28.18 6.20 -21.64
N GLY A 169 -27.58 7.25 -21.11
CA GLY A 169 -26.22 7.64 -21.42
C GLY A 169 -25.25 7.06 -20.39
N GLU A 170 -24.83 5.81 -20.54
CA GLU A 170 -23.58 5.38 -19.91
C GLU A 170 -22.41 6.10 -20.57
N LYS A 171 -21.64 6.83 -19.76
CA LYS A 171 -20.34 7.37 -20.20
C LYS A 171 -19.37 6.20 -20.37
N LEU A 172 -19.31 5.62 -21.57
CA LEU A 172 -18.28 4.64 -21.90
C LEU A 172 -16.97 5.39 -22.16
N TYR A 173 -16.04 5.34 -21.22
CA TYR A 173 -14.66 5.76 -21.43
C TYR A 173 -13.91 4.60 -22.15
N LYS A 174 -13.40 4.88 -23.34
CA LYS A 174 -12.47 3.98 -24.02
C LYS A 174 -11.05 4.51 -23.83
N THR A 175 -10.21 3.74 -23.15
CA THR A 175 -8.75 3.93 -23.18
C THR A 175 -8.29 3.41 -24.53
N SER A 176 -7.92 4.28 -25.47
CA SER A 176 -7.36 3.86 -26.75
C SER A 176 -5.91 4.33 -26.88
N SER A 177 -5.02 3.37 -27.06
CA SER A 177 -3.58 3.59 -27.33
C SER A 177 -3.28 3.95 -28.79
N LEU A 178 -4.25 4.36 -29.59
CA LEU A 178 -4.05 4.72 -31.01
C LEU A 178 -4.90 5.96 -31.34
N GLY A 179 -4.21 7.06 -31.55
CA GLY A 179 -4.80 8.36 -31.89
C GLY A 179 -5.68 8.32 -33.14
N GLY A 180 -6.95 8.62 -32.96
CA GLY A 180 -7.88 8.94 -34.03
C GLY A 180 -8.02 10.45 -34.12
N VAL A 181 -8.01 10.99 -35.33
CA VAL A 181 -8.15 12.43 -35.60
C VAL A 181 -9.54 12.90 -35.21
N GLY A 182 -9.64 13.68 -34.12
CA GLY A 182 -10.88 14.37 -33.75
C GLY A 182 -11.32 14.26 -32.28
N ASP A 183 -10.74 13.38 -31.48
CA ASP A 183 -11.11 13.21 -30.07
C ASP A 183 -10.32 14.19 -29.19
N LYS A 184 -11.03 14.93 -28.35
CA LYS A 184 -10.41 15.80 -27.35
C LYS A 184 -9.80 14.92 -26.26
N GLU A 185 -8.49 14.73 -26.27
CA GLU A 185 -7.76 14.08 -25.20
C GLU A 185 -7.67 15.02 -24.00
N ILE A 186 -8.28 14.63 -22.89
CA ILE A 186 -8.15 15.36 -21.63
C ILE A 186 -7.07 14.67 -20.80
N LYS A 187 -5.95 15.35 -20.61
CA LYS A 187 -4.90 14.94 -19.71
C LYS A 187 -5.37 15.11 -18.27
N MET A 188 -5.23 14.08 -17.44
CA MET A 188 -5.54 14.18 -16.02
C MET A 188 -4.59 13.32 -15.19
N ALA A 189 -4.41 13.69 -13.93
CA ALA A 189 -3.65 12.88 -12.98
C ALA A 189 -4.51 11.72 -12.47
N VAL A 190 -3.90 10.56 -12.29
CA VAL A 190 -4.53 9.37 -11.70
C VAL A 190 -3.64 8.80 -10.59
N LYS A 191 -4.26 8.33 -9.52
CA LYS A 191 -3.63 7.63 -8.41
C LYS A 191 -4.64 6.72 -7.72
N CYS A 192 -4.19 5.85 -6.83
CA CYS A 192 -5.09 5.06 -5.99
C CYS A 192 -6.03 5.98 -5.19
N ASP A 193 -7.30 5.62 -5.12
CA ASP A 193 -8.38 6.26 -4.38
C ASP A 193 -9.03 5.31 -3.37
N MET A 194 -8.38 4.19 -3.06
CA MET A 194 -8.87 3.12 -2.19
C MET A 194 -10.16 2.44 -2.69
N CYS A 195 -10.50 2.64 -3.97
CA CYS A 195 -11.78 2.21 -4.56
C CYS A 195 -12.98 2.69 -3.72
N MET A 196 -12.96 3.97 -3.29
CA MET A 196 -13.94 4.55 -2.36
C MET A 196 -15.39 4.43 -2.85
N ASP A 197 -15.61 4.34 -4.17
CA ASP A 197 -16.93 4.16 -4.79
C ASP A 197 -17.37 2.69 -4.85
N GLN A 198 -16.55 1.76 -4.35
CA GLN A 198 -16.82 0.32 -4.42
C GLN A 198 -17.19 -0.23 -3.04
N SER A 199 -18.27 -1.00 -2.98
CA SER A 199 -18.58 -1.77 -1.78
C SER A 199 -17.59 -2.92 -1.59
N GLY A 200 -17.08 -3.09 -0.36
CA GLY A 200 -16.19 -4.21 0.00
C GLY A 200 -14.70 -3.90 -0.06
N GLY A 201 -14.31 -2.61 -0.14
CA GLY A 201 -12.92 -2.16 -0.02
C GLY A 201 -12.07 -2.32 -1.28
N PRO A 202 -10.74 -2.17 -1.18
CA PRO A 202 -9.85 -2.09 -2.33
C PRO A 202 -9.85 -3.35 -3.20
N ALA A 203 -10.04 -3.17 -4.51
CA ALA A 203 -10.12 -4.26 -5.47
C ALA A 203 -8.84 -5.12 -5.51
N CYS A 204 -7.67 -4.52 -5.33
CA CYS A 204 -6.38 -5.21 -5.32
C CYS A 204 -6.27 -6.23 -4.16
N VAL A 205 -6.78 -5.88 -2.98
CA VAL A 205 -6.79 -6.77 -1.81
C VAL A 205 -7.81 -7.90 -2.01
N ARG A 206 -9.03 -7.56 -2.42
CA ARG A 206 -10.10 -8.55 -2.66
C ARG A 206 -9.77 -9.56 -3.73
N ALA A 207 -9.00 -9.17 -4.74
CA ALA A 207 -8.63 -10.05 -5.85
C ALA A 207 -7.43 -10.95 -5.55
N CYS A 208 -6.75 -10.76 -4.42
CA CYS A 208 -5.59 -11.58 -4.07
C CYS A 208 -6.03 -12.97 -3.61
N PRO A 209 -5.73 -14.05 -4.35
CA PRO A 209 -6.23 -15.39 -4.03
C PRO A 209 -5.56 -16.01 -2.80
N THR A 210 -4.37 -15.53 -2.44
CA THR A 210 -3.58 -16.04 -1.31
C THR A 210 -3.66 -15.15 -0.08
N GLY A 211 -4.28 -13.96 -0.19
CA GLY A 211 -4.27 -12.97 0.87
C GLY A 211 -2.92 -12.26 1.07
N ALA A 212 -1.98 -12.44 0.16
CA ALA A 212 -0.66 -11.81 0.23
C ALA A 212 -0.71 -10.28 0.19
N ALA A 213 -1.71 -9.70 -0.49
CA ALA A 213 -1.88 -8.25 -0.59
C ALA A 213 -2.78 -7.74 0.54
N ALA A 214 -2.24 -6.89 1.39
CA ALA A 214 -2.97 -6.28 2.50
C ALA A 214 -2.78 -4.76 2.48
N ARG A 215 -3.80 -4.03 2.95
CA ARG A 215 -3.71 -2.61 3.27
C ARG A 215 -3.65 -2.47 4.78
N MET A 216 -2.71 -1.67 5.25
CA MET A 216 -2.45 -1.48 6.67
C MET A 216 -2.23 -0.01 6.98
N SER A 217 -2.85 0.45 8.07
CA SER A 217 -2.46 1.69 8.72
C SER A 217 -1.18 1.48 9.55
N PRO A 218 -0.47 2.55 9.95
CA PRO A 218 0.63 2.43 10.90
C PRO A 218 0.22 1.77 12.22
N GLU A 219 -1.00 2.01 12.68
CA GLU A 219 -1.56 1.43 13.91
C GLU A 219 -1.76 -0.08 13.77
N ASP A 220 -2.38 -0.53 12.68
CA ASP A 220 -2.57 -1.96 12.39
C ASP A 220 -1.24 -2.71 12.34
N PHE A 221 -0.20 -2.08 11.78
CA PHE A 221 1.12 -2.68 11.71
C PHE A 221 1.75 -2.84 13.10
N VAL A 222 1.67 -1.82 13.96
CA VAL A 222 2.18 -1.89 15.34
C VAL A 222 1.44 -2.97 16.13
N ASP A 223 0.12 -3.07 15.94
CA ASP A 223 -0.68 -4.11 16.59
C ASP A 223 -0.29 -5.51 16.12
N LEU A 224 -0.05 -5.69 14.82
CA LEU A 224 0.38 -6.97 14.25
C LEU A 224 1.70 -7.45 14.88
N VAL A 225 2.70 -6.58 14.94
CA VAL A 225 4.02 -6.88 15.52
C VAL A 225 3.94 -7.13 17.03
N SER A 226 3.00 -6.47 17.73
CA SER A 226 2.83 -6.63 19.18
C SER A 226 2.09 -7.91 19.58
N VAL A 227 1.25 -8.49 18.71
CA VAL A 227 0.47 -9.72 18.97
C VAL A 227 1.31 -10.98 18.83
N GLU A 228 2.39 -10.96 18.04
CA GLU A 228 3.30 -12.12 17.88
C GLU A 228 4.26 -12.33 19.07
N ARG A 229 4.15 -11.53 20.13
CA ARG A 229 4.86 -11.69 21.40
C ARG A 229 4.04 -12.46 22.43
#